data_15c6173078ca1e35704f9109fe5869f9
#
_entry.id   15c6173078ca1e35704f9109fe5869f9
#
_cell.length_a   1.000
_cell.length_b   1.000
_cell.length_c   1.000
_cell.angle_alpha   90.00
_cell.angle_beta   90.00
_cell.angle_gamma   90.00
#
_symmetry.space_group_name_H-M   'P 1'
#
loop_
_entity.id
_entity.type
_entity.pdbx_description
1 polymer ?
#
loop_
_entity_poly.entity_id
_entity_poly.type
_entity_poly.pdbx_seq_one_letter_code
_entity_poly.pdbx_strand_id
1 'polypeptide(L)'
;HGIHISDGEVWMTVWEIADLFYTTVGSINSRLKAILKANVLKKYDICQCIKLENGNSADVYNLNMIIALSYQIDTGHSASFRKWLISKVASKQKGISLFIPISAANIYNC
;
A
#
# COMPACT_ATOMS: atom_id res chain seq x y z
N HIS A 1 -4.48 -11.06 12.37
CA HIS A 1 -4.53 -10.31 11.13
C HIS A 1 -3.31 -10.61 10.30
N GLY A 2 -3.48 -11.35 9.25
CA GLY A 2 -2.40 -11.69 8.37
C GLY A 2 -2.41 -10.86 7.09
N ILE A 3 -1.30 -10.87 6.41
CA ILE A 3 -1.22 -10.33 5.07
C ILE A 3 -1.69 -11.43 4.12
N HIS A 4 -2.60 -11.08 3.23
CA HIS A 4 -3.10 -12.02 2.22
C HIS A 4 -2.16 -12.01 1.04
N ILE A 5 -1.66 -13.19 0.66
CA ILE A 5 -0.79 -13.32 -0.50
C ILE A 5 -1.51 -14.21 -1.50
N SER A 6 -1.75 -13.66 -2.68
CA SER A 6 -2.39 -14.37 -3.77
C SER A 6 -1.52 -14.20 -5.01
N ASP A 7 -1.12 -15.31 -5.63
CA ASP A 7 -0.28 -15.31 -6.83
C ASP A 7 1.01 -14.50 -6.65
N GLY A 8 1.59 -14.55 -5.44
CA GLY A 8 2.79 -13.79 -5.14
C GLY A 8 2.57 -12.32 -4.85
N GLU A 9 1.33 -11.86 -4.86
CA GLU A 9 1.00 -10.47 -4.58
C GLU A 9 0.48 -10.31 -3.15
N VAL A 10 0.76 -9.14 -2.59
CA VAL A 10 0.30 -8.79 -1.24
C VAL A 10 -1.02 -8.04 -1.36
N TRP A 11 -2.01 -8.49 -0.59
CA TRP A 11 -3.34 -7.87 -0.52
C TRP A 11 -3.72 -7.70 0.95
N MET A 12 -4.22 -6.52 1.32
CA MET A 12 -4.60 -6.23 2.71
C MET A 12 -5.94 -5.51 2.76
N THR A 13 -6.70 -5.81 3.82
CA THR A 13 -7.92 -5.05 4.14
C THR A 13 -7.56 -3.72 4.78
N VAL A 14 -8.55 -2.81 4.88
CA VAL A 14 -8.32 -1.53 5.58
C VAL A 14 -7.96 -1.74 7.04
N TRP A 15 -8.50 -2.75 7.68
CA TRP A 15 -8.18 -3.06 9.08
C TRP A 15 -6.72 -3.45 9.24
N GLU A 16 -6.24 -4.29 8.33
CA GLU A 16 -4.85 -4.73 8.35
C GLU A 16 -3.89 -3.58 8.06
N ILE A 17 -4.26 -2.71 7.12
CA ILE A 17 -3.44 -1.53 6.79
C ILE A 17 -3.42 -0.57 7.98
N ALA A 18 -4.56 -0.36 8.63
CA ALA A 18 -4.63 0.49 9.82
C ALA A 18 -3.72 -0.04 10.93
N ASP A 19 -3.72 -1.36 11.13
CA ASP A 19 -2.81 -1.99 12.11
C ASP A 19 -1.35 -1.81 11.71
N LEU A 20 -1.05 -2.01 10.43
CA LEU A 20 0.32 -1.89 9.92
C LEU A 20 0.90 -0.50 10.19
N PHE A 21 0.11 0.54 9.96
CA PHE A 21 0.57 1.91 10.10
C PHE A 21 0.22 2.54 11.45
N TYR A 22 -0.38 1.75 12.33
CA TYR A 22 -0.78 2.18 13.66
C TYR A 22 -1.64 3.44 13.60
N THR A 23 -2.73 3.33 12.89
CA THR A 23 -3.68 4.43 12.72
C THR A 23 -5.10 3.86 12.71
N THR A 24 -6.09 4.69 12.47
CA THR A 24 -7.49 4.29 12.49
C THR A 24 -7.97 3.89 11.10
N VAL A 25 -9.01 3.05 11.08
CA VAL A 25 -9.67 2.67 9.84
C VAL A 25 -10.25 3.92 9.15
N GLY A 26 -10.78 4.86 9.92
CA GLY A 26 -11.28 6.11 9.37
C GLY A 26 -10.22 6.90 8.64
N SER A 27 -9.01 6.95 9.20
CA SER A 27 -7.88 7.63 8.55
C SER A 27 -7.51 6.95 7.24
N ILE A 28 -7.46 5.61 7.23
CA ILE A 28 -7.16 4.86 6.00
C ILE A 28 -8.24 5.11 4.96
N ASN A 29 -9.52 5.02 5.32
CA ASN A 29 -10.62 5.23 4.38
C ASN A 29 -10.59 6.64 3.77
N SER A 30 -10.29 7.64 4.58
CA SER A 30 -10.19 9.02 4.12
C SER A 30 -9.09 9.18 3.08
N ARG A 31 -7.93 8.58 3.34
CA ARG A 31 -6.79 8.65 2.41
C ARG A 31 -7.03 7.84 1.15
N LEU A 32 -7.68 6.68 1.28
CA LEU A 32 -8.08 5.87 0.13
C LEU A 32 -8.96 6.68 -0.83
N LYS A 33 -9.97 7.35 -0.29
CA LYS A 33 -10.87 8.16 -1.11
C LYS A 33 -10.11 9.26 -1.83
N ALA A 34 -9.16 9.90 -1.14
CA ALA A 34 -8.37 10.96 -1.75
C ALA A 34 -7.51 10.44 -2.89
N ILE A 35 -6.87 9.29 -2.70
CA ILE A 35 -6.02 8.68 -3.73
C ILE A 35 -6.86 8.27 -4.94
N LEU A 36 -8.00 7.62 -4.72
CA LEU A 36 -8.87 7.19 -5.80
C LEU A 36 -9.49 8.38 -6.54
N LYS A 37 -9.84 9.43 -5.82
CA LYS A 37 -10.38 10.64 -6.41
C LYS A 37 -9.37 11.36 -7.29
N ALA A 38 -8.09 11.33 -6.89
CA ALA A 38 -7.03 11.94 -7.67
C ALA A 38 -6.71 11.16 -8.94
N ASN A 39 -7.29 9.96 -9.07
CA ASN A 39 -7.13 9.09 -10.24
C ASN A 39 -5.67 8.72 -10.52
N VAL A 40 -4.86 8.69 -9.47
CA VAL A 40 -3.47 8.26 -9.58
C VAL A 40 -3.39 6.75 -9.77
N LEU A 41 -4.25 6.03 -9.02
CA LEU A 41 -4.39 4.59 -9.11
C LEU A 41 -5.84 4.26 -9.44
N LYS A 42 -6.04 3.31 -10.33
CA LYS A 42 -7.38 2.91 -10.73
C LYS A 42 -7.88 1.80 -9.81
N LYS A 43 -9.12 1.93 -9.36
CA LYS A 43 -9.70 1.04 -8.36
C LYS A 43 -9.63 -0.42 -8.79
N TYR A 44 -9.94 -0.73 -10.05
CA TYR A 44 -9.97 -2.12 -10.50
C TYR A 44 -8.58 -2.77 -10.55
N ASP A 45 -7.52 -1.96 -10.57
CA ASP A 45 -6.14 -2.47 -10.56
C ASP A 45 -5.63 -2.72 -9.15
N ILE A 46 -6.21 -2.06 -8.15
CA ILE A 46 -5.64 -2.03 -6.80
C ILE A 46 -6.58 -2.61 -5.75
N CYS A 47 -7.81 -2.91 -6.09
CA CYS A 47 -8.82 -3.36 -5.15
C CYS A 47 -9.49 -4.62 -5.66
N GLN A 48 -9.67 -5.58 -4.78
CA GLN A 48 -10.45 -6.79 -5.02
C GLN A 48 -11.39 -7.03 -3.86
N CYS A 49 -12.49 -7.71 -4.13
CA CYS A 49 -13.43 -8.11 -3.08
C CYS A 49 -13.20 -9.58 -2.77
N ILE A 50 -13.04 -9.90 -1.49
CA ILE A 50 -12.87 -11.28 -1.05
C ILE A 50 -14.00 -11.67 -0.09
N LYS A 51 -14.27 -12.96 -0.01
CA LYS A 51 -15.19 -13.51 0.98
C LYS A 51 -14.41 -13.87 2.23
N LEU A 52 -14.97 -13.46 3.38
CA LEU A 52 -14.42 -13.79 4.67
C LEU A 52 -15.02 -15.09 5.18
N GLU A 53 -14.38 -15.69 6.18
CA GLU A 53 -14.84 -16.95 6.77
C GLU A 53 -16.25 -16.85 7.33
N ASN A 54 -16.64 -15.66 7.83
CA ASN A 54 -17.97 -15.44 8.39
C ASN A 54 -19.06 -15.21 7.34
N GLY A 55 -18.72 -15.35 6.05
CA GLY A 55 -19.66 -15.15 4.96
C GLY A 55 -19.80 -13.72 4.46
N ASN A 56 -19.21 -12.76 5.16
CA ASN A 56 -19.19 -11.37 4.72
C ASN A 56 -18.12 -11.16 3.67
N SER A 57 -18.21 -10.04 2.95
CA SER A 57 -17.22 -9.66 1.97
C SER A 57 -16.38 -8.49 2.48
N ALA A 58 -15.15 -8.39 2.00
CA ALA A 58 -14.30 -7.26 2.32
C ALA A 58 -13.47 -6.90 1.10
N ASP A 59 -13.20 -5.62 0.94
CA ASP A 59 -12.27 -5.15 -0.08
C ASP A 59 -10.85 -5.30 0.42
N VAL A 60 -9.96 -5.75 -0.47
CA VAL A 60 -8.53 -5.81 -0.19
C VAL A 60 -7.81 -4.95 -1.21
N TYR A 61 -6.69 -4.41 -0.79
CA TYR A 61 -5.90 -3.46 -1.58
C TYR A 61 -4.50 -4.01 -1.77
N ASN A 62 -3.97 -3.80 -2.97
CA ASN A 62 -2.66 -4.36 -3.30
C ASN A 62 -1.52 -3.48 -2.78
N LEU A 63 -0.29 -3.95 -3.01
CA LEU A 63 0.90 -3.28 -2.50
C LEU A 63 1.02 -1.85 -3.04
N ASN A 64 0.61 -1.58 -4.27
CA ASN A 64 0.67 -0.23 -4.83
C ASN A 64 -0.13 0.76 -3.98
N MET A 65 -1.33 0.36 -3.57
CA MET A 65 -2.14 1.21 -2.70
C MET A 65 -1.52 1.33 -1.30
N ILE A 66 -0.99 0.23 -0.78
CA ILE A 66 -0.35 0.25 0.54
C ILE A 66 0.83 1.22 0.55
N ILE A 67 1.63 1.20 -0.50
CA ILE A 67 2.76 2.13 -0.64
C ILE A 67 2.27 3.57 -0.70
N ALA A 68 1.27 3.84 -1.54
CA ALA A 68 0.70 5.19 -1.64
C ALA A 68 0.19 5.68 -0.29
N LEU A 69 -0.51 4.81 0.44
CA LEU A 69 -1.02 5.16 1.78
C LEU A 69 0.12 5.43 2.75
N SER A 70 1.24 4.72 2.64
CA SER A 70 2.37 4.93 3.54
C SER A 70 2.95 6.34 3.45
N TYR A 71 2.79 6.99 2.30
CA TYR A 71 3.24 8.37 2.11
C TYR A 71 2.19 9.39 2.55
N GLN A 72 0.95 8.95 2.74
CA GLN A 72 -0.14 9.80 3.20
C GLN A 72 -0.29 9.77 4.71
N ILE A 73 0.11 8.68 5.34
CA ILE A 73 -0.02 8.46 6.78
C ILE A 73 1.29 8.85 7.45
N ASP A 74 1.19 9.73 8.46
CA ASP A 74 2.38 10.23 9.15
C ASP A 74 2.48 9.62 10.54
N THR A 75 2.94 8.39 10.60
CA THR A 75 3.20 7.68 11.86
C THR A 75 4.61 7.09 11.82
N GLY A 76 5.14 6.73 12.99
CA GLY A 76 6.42 6.04 13.07
C GLY A 76 6.40 4.70 12.34
N HIS A 77 5.25 4.02 12.38
CA HIS A 77 5.08 2.74 11.71
C HIS A 77 5.09 2.90 10.18
N SER A 78 4.44 3.94 9.66
CA SER A 78 4.48 4.19 8.22
C SER A 78 5.89 4.57 7.77
N ALA A 79 6.61 5.35 8.58
CA ALA A 79 8.01 5.69 8.28
C ALA A 79 8.89 4.44 8.25
N SER A 80 8.69 3.53 9.20
CA SER A 80 9.42 2.26 9.25
C SER A 80 9.11 1.39 8.03
N PHE A 81 7.85 1.37 7.61
CA PHE A 81 7.45 0.64 6.41
C PHE A 81 8.17 1.19 5.18
N ARG A 82 8.21 2.52 5.02
CA ARG A 82 8.90 3.14 3.89
C ARG A 82 10.39 2.82 3.88
N LYS A 83 11.03 2.83 5.04
CA LYS A 83 12.45 2.46 5.16
C LYS A 83 12.68 1.01 4.75
N TRP A 84 11.82 0.12 5.24
CA TRP A 84 11.89 -1.28 4.88
C TRP A 84 11.73 -1.47 3.36
N LEU A 85 10.77 -0.78 2.77
CA LEU A 85 10.51 -0.85 1.34
C LEU A 85 11.74 -0.40 0.53
N ILE A 86 12.33 0.72 0.91
CA ILE A 86 13.52 1.24 0.24
C ILE A 86 14.66 0.24 0.33
N SER A 87 14.86 -0.38 1.51
CA SER A 87 15.92 -1.36 1.67
C SER A 87 15.71 -2.59 0.80
N LYS A 88 14.47 -3.01 0.60
CA LYS A 88 14.15 -4.15 -0.27
C LYS A 88 14.42 -3.82 -1.73
N VAL A 89 14.05 -2.64 -2.17
CA VAL A 89 14.32 -2.20 -3.54
C VAL A 89 15.83 -2.11 -3.78
N ALA A 90 16.56 -1.49 -2.86
CA ALA A 90 18.01 -1.37 -2.97
C ALA A 90 18.69 -2.74 -2.99
N SER A 91 18.21 -3.67 -2.16
CA SER A 91 18.77 -5.02 -2.11
C SER A 91 18.56 -5.77 -3.43
N LYS A 92 17.39 -5.65 -4.03
CA LYS A 92 17.10 -6.32 -5.29
C LYS A 92 17.88 -5.75 -6.46
N GLN A 93 18.27 -4.50 -6.37
CA GLN A 93 19.01 -3.81 -7.44
C GLN A 93 20.50 -3.78 -7.18
N LYS A 94 20.96 -4.57 -6.22
CA LYS A 94 22.38 -4.67 -5.91
C LYS A 94 23.14 -5.16 -7.14
N GLY A 95 24.17 -4.41 -7.53
CA GLY A 95 24.95 -4.71 -8.71
C GLY A 95 24.44 -4.05 -9.99
N ILE A 96 23.27 -3.43 -9.93
CA ILE A 96 22.74 -2.64 -11.01
C ILE A 96 23.01 -1.18 -10.69
N SER A 97 23.42 -0.41 -11.69
CA SER A 97 23.56 1.01 -11.49
C SER A 97 22.22 1.58 -11.04
N LEU A 98 22.16 1.99 -9.78
CA LEU A 98 20.93 2.48 -9.22
C LEU A 98 20.71 3.90 -9.61
N PHE A 99 20.10 4.03 -10.72
CA PHE A 99 19.60 5.31 -11.12
C PHE A 99 18.08 5.25 -10.97
N ILE A 100 17.57 5.86 -9.90
CA ILE A 100 16.13 5.97 -9.75
C ILE A 100 15.72 7.20 -10.53
N PRO A 101 14.96 7.01 -11.60
CA PRO A 101 14.48 8.16 -12.37
C PRO A 101 13.61 9.04 -11.49
N ILE A 102 13.78 10.33 -11.63
CA ILE A 102 12.96 11.30 -10.91
C ILE A 102 11.47 11.07 -11.20
N SER A 103 11.18 10.63 -12.42
CA SER A 103 9.80 10.29 -12.80
C SER A 103 9.20 9.20 -11.95
N ALA A 104 9.98 8.22 -11.50
CA ALA A 104 9.47 7.15 -10.63
C ALA A 104 9.09 7.70 -9.26
N ALA A 105 9.83 8.67 -8.74
CA ALA A 105 9.49 9.34 -7.50
C ALA A 105 8.22 10.16 -7.65
N ASN A 106 8.00 10.76 -8.80
CA ASN A 106 6.84 11.59 -9.07
C ASN A 106 5.54 10.80 -9.12
N ILE A 107 5.60 9.50 -9.44
CA ILE A 107 4.42 8.66 -9.49
C ILE A 107 3.70 8.65 -8.14
N TYR A 108 4.43 8.72 -7.05
CA TYR A 108 3.88 8.67 -5.70
C TYR A 108 3.64 10.03 -5.09
N ASN A 109 4.02 11.08 -5.77
CA ASN A 109 3.91 12.45 -5.27
C ASN A 109 2.80 13.23 -5.96
N CYS A 110 2.14 12.61 -6.89
CA CYS A 110 1.06 13.26 -7.63
C CYS A 110 -0.21 13.40 -6.84
#